data_582ebe34be1e51051f5acc2bfd6ec443
#
_entry.id   582ebe34be1e51051f5acc2bfd6ec443
#
_cell.length_a   1.000
_cell.length_b   1.000
_cell.length_c   1.000
_cell.angle_alpha   90.00
_cell.angle_beta   90.00
_cell.angle_gamma   90.00
#
_symmetry.space_group_name_H-M   'P 1'
#
loop_
_entity.id
_entity.type
_entity.pdbx_description
1 polymer ?
#
loop_
_entity_poly.entity_id
_entity_poly.type
_entity_poly.pdbx_seq_one_letter_code
_entity_poly.pdbx_strand_id
1 'polypeptide(L)'
;MKDVVIVDCIRTPMGRSKGGAFRNVRAEDLSAHLMKSILLRNPNLDPNEIEDIYWGCVQQTLEQGFNIARNAALLAGIPKQVGAVTVNRLCGSSMQALHDASRAIQVGDGDIFIIGGVEHMGHVPMSHGVDFHPGMAKSVAKASGMMGLTAEMLGKLHGISRQQQDEFAARSHRRAHAATVEGRFAKEIVGLEGHDASGARFFYDYDEVIRPETTVETLSQLRPVFDPINGTVTAGTSSALSDGAAAMLVMSADRAKALGLTPRAKVRAMAVAGCDAAIMGYGPVPATQKALKRAGLTIGDIDLFELNEAFAAQSLPCVKDLGLQDVVDEKVNLNGGAIALGHPLGCSGARISTTLLNLMEEKDATLGVATMCIGLGQGIATVFERV
;
A
#
# COMPACT_ATOMS: atom_id res chain seq x y z
N MET A 1 21.34 11.54 14.27
CA MET A 1 20.83 10.85 13.06
C MET A 1 20.23 11.91 12.15
N LYS A 2 20.42 11.79 10.82
CA LYS A 2 19.82 12.72 9.86
C LYS A 2 18.30 12.59 9.89
N ASP A 3 17.59 13.71 9.72
CA ASP A 3 16.15 13.70 9.52
C ASP A 3 15.81 13.23 8.10
N VAL A 4 14.82 12.36 7.99
CA VAL A 4 14.36 11.76 6.73
C VAL A 4 13.06 12.40 6.32
N VAL A 5 13.01 12.93 5.11
CA VAL A 5 11.83 13.62 4.58
C VAL A 5 11.34 13.01 3.26
N ILE A 6 10.04 13.08 3.05
CA ILE A 6 9.39 12.77 1.79
C ILE A 6 9.21 14.09 1.04
N VAL A 7 9.74 14.17 -0.16
CA VAL A 7 9.65 15.37 -1.02
C VAL A 7 8.50 15.25 -2.01
N ASP A 8 8.37 14.09 -2.64
CA ASP A 8 7.28 13.82 -3.58
C ASP A 8 6.78 12.38 -3.44
N CYS A 9 5.51 12.17 -3.74
CA CYS A 9 4.90 10.84 -3.72
C CYS A 9 3.76 10.77 -4.73
N ILE A 10 3.76 9.73 -5.56
CA ILE A 10 2.85 9.53 -6.68
C ILE A 10 2.51 8.05 -6.84
N ARG A 11 1.46 7.79 -7.60
CA ARG A 11 1.06 6.44 -7.97
C ARG A 11 0.44 6.39 -9.37
N THR A 12 0.37 5.21 -9.95
CA THR A 12 -0.51 4.96 -11.10
C THR A 12 -1.96 4.92 -10.62
N PRO A 13 -2.94 5.05 -11.51
CA PRO A 13 -4.28 4.52 -11.25
C PRO A 13 -4.16 3.03 -10.92
N MET A 14 -5.16 2.49 -10.20
CA MET A 14 -5.25 1.05 -9.91
C MET A 14 -6.16 0.40 -10.94
N GLY A 15 -5.61 -0.54 -11.71
CA GLY A 15 -6.33 -1.34 -12.69
C GLY A 15 -6.89 -2.64 -12.11
N ARG A 16 -7.95 -3.17 -12.68
CA ARG A 16 -8.45 -4.51 -12.34
C ARG A 16 -7.49 -5.55 -12.89
N SER A 17 -7.10 -6.53 -12.08
CA SER A 17 -6.18 -7.59 -12.50
C SER A 17 -6.74 -8.48 -13.62
N LYS A 18 -8.06 -8.64 -13.69
CA LYS A 18 -8.69 -9.48 -14.70
C LYS A 18 -9.38 -8.61 -15.76
N GLY A 19 -8.79 -8.56 -16.96
CA GLY A 19 -9.33 -7.83 -18.10
C GLY A 19 -9.38 -6.31 -17.91
N GLY A 20 -8.63 -5.76 -16.95
CA GLY A 20 -8.60 -4.34 -16.63
C GLY A 20 -7.72 -3.51 -17.56
N ALA A 21 -7.57 -2.25 -17.19
CA ALA A 21 -6.85 -1.22 -17.96
C ALA A 21 -5.43 -1.64 -18.36
N PHE A 22 -4.72 -2.32 -17.46
CA PHE A 22 -3.29 -2.64 -17.64
C PHE A 22 -3.02 -4.06 -18.16
N ARG A 23 -4.04 -4.79 -18.64
CA ARG A 23 -3.89 -6.16 -19.14
C ARG A 23 -2.86 -6.37 -20.27
N ASN A 24 -2.39 -5.30 -20.90
CA ASN A 24 -1.33 -5.32 -21.90
C ASN A 24 -0.17 -4.35 -21.56
N VAL A 25 -0.11 -3.89 -20.30
CA VAL A 25 0.96 -3.02 -19.79
C VAL A 25 1.77 -3.82 -18.79
N ARG A 26 3.07 -3.92 -18.96
CA ARG A 26 3.93 -4.73 -18.09
C ARG A 26 4.20 -4.04 -16.75
N ALA A 27 4.51 -4.82 -15.73
CA ALA A 27 4.85 -4.31 -14.41
C ALA A 27 6.08 -3.37 -14.43
N GLU A 28 7.05 -3.67 -15.29
CA GLU A 28 8.22 -2.82 -15.47
C GLU A 28 7.86 -1.45 -16.08
N ASP A 29 6.86 -1.42 -17.00
CA ASP A 29 6.40 -0.16 -17.61
C ASP A 29 5.68 0.73 -16.58
N LEU A 30 4.82 0.15 -15.73
CA LEU A 30 4.19 0.87 -14.61
C LEU A 30 5.24 1.49 -13.69
N SER A 31 6.26 0.71 -13.35
CA SER A 31 7.36 1.14 -12.48
C SER A 31 8.21 2.22 -13.12
N ALA A 32 8.65 2.02 -14.37
CA ALA A 32 9.46 2.97 -15.12
C ALA A 32 8.73 4.29 -15.35
N HIS A 33 7.41 4.25 -15.61
CA HIS A 33 6.57 5.43 -15.75
C HIS A 33 6.63 6.33 -14.50
N LEU A 34 6.52 5.76 -13.31
CA LEU A 34 6.59 6.52 -12.07
C LEU A 34 8.00 7.01 -11.75
N MET A 35 9.04 6.22 -12.01
CA MET A 35 10.43 6.67 -11.83
C MET A 35 10.75 7.89 -12.73
N LYS A 36 10.32 7.86 -13.98
CA LYS A 36 10.42 9.02 -14.89
C LYS A 36 9.63 10.22 -14.37
N SER A 37 8.42 9.98 -13.91
CA SER A 37 7.52 11.02 -13.43
C SER A 37 8.06 11.73 -12.18
N ILE A 38 8.64 10.99 -11.24
CA ILE A 38 9.33 11.56 -10.05
C ILE A 38 10.43 12.53 -10.49
N LEU A 39 11.26 12.15 -11.47
CA LEU A 39 12.33 13.02 -11.96
C LEU A 39 11.78 14.26 -12.68
N LEU A 40 10.77 14.10 -13.52
CA LEU A 40 10.16 15.22 -14.26
C LEU A 40 9.51 16.24 -13.32
N ARG A 41 8.91 15.78 -12.22
CA ARG A 41 8.28 16.62 -11.19
C ARG A 41 9.29 17.35 -10.30
N ASN A 42 10.52 16.84 -10.24
CA ASN A 42 11.60 17.37 -9.39
C ASN A 42 12.83 17.77 -10.23
N PRO A 43 12.72 18.78 -11.11
CA PRO A 43 13.77 19.12 -12.10
C PRO A 43 15.06 19.65 -11.45
N ASN A 44 15.03 20.05 -10.19
CA ASN A 44 16.22 20.47 -9.46
C ASN A 44 17.07 19.29 -8.98
N LEU A 45 16.56 18.06 -9.07
CA LEU A 45 17.28 16.85 -8.71
C LEU A 45 18.12 16.38 -9.90
N ASP A 46 19.44 16.34 -9.74
CA ASP A 46 20.30 15.59 -10.67
C ASP A 46 20.09 14.08 -10.43
N PRO A 47 19.63 13.32 -11.43
CA PRO A 47 19.44 11.88 -11.27
C PRO A 47 20.72 11.11 -10.91
N ASN A 48 21.91 11.69 -11.17
CA ASN A 48 23.20 11.09 -10.77
C ASN A 48 23.46 11.13 -9.27
N GLU A 49 22.69 11.92 -8.52
CA GLU A 49 22.80 12.02 -7.06
C GLU A 49 21.91 11.02 -6.32
N ILE A 50 21.10 10.26 -7.02
CA ILE A 50 20.30 9.18 -6.42
C ILE A 50 21.27 8.07 -6.01
N GLU A 51 21.26 7.74 -4.72
CA GLU A 51 22.12 6.69 -4.17
C GLU A 51 21.65 5.30 -4.61
N ASP A 52 20.37 5.01 -4.39
CA ASP A 52 19.81 3.70 -4.71
C ASP A 52 18.28 3.78 -4.91
N ILE A 53 17.71 2.74 -5.49
CA ILE A 53 16.27 2.55 -5.68
C ILE A 53 15.84 1.29 -4.94
N TYR A 54 14.92 1.46 -3.96
CA TYR A 54 14.31 0.34 -3.25
C TYR A 54 12.87 0.13 -3.70
N TRP A 55 12.59 -1.01 -4.33
CA TRP A 55 11.31 -1.23 -4.99
C TRP A 55 10.63 -2.50 -4.53
N GLY A 56 9.46 -2.37 -3.89
CA GLY A 56 8.67 -3.49 -3.38
C GLY A 56 8.03 -4.30 -4.50
N CYS A 57 8.19 -5.62 -4.44
CA CYS A 57 7.46 -6.56 -5.28
C CYS A 57 7.38 -7.91 -4.58
N VAL A 58 6.20 -8.52 -4.57
CA VAL A 58 5.95 -9.78 -3.84
C VAL A 58 6.23 -10.98 -4.73
N GLN A 59 5.58 -11.05 -5.87
CA GLN A 59 5.72 -12.16 -6.81
C GLN A 59 6.85 -11.90 -7.80
N GLN A 60 8.08 -12.16 -7.35
CA GLN A 60 9.30 -11.91 -8.13
C GLN A 60 9.55 -13.03 -9.16
N THR A 61 8.56 -13.26 -10.02
CA THR A 61 8.58 -14.25 -11.10
C THR A 61 8.11 -13.61 -12.40
N LEU A 62 8.33 -14.27 -13.53
CA LEU A 62 7.99 -13.78 -14.87
C LEU A 62 8.52 -12.35 -15.08
N GLU A 63 7.68 -11.42 -15.53
CA GLU A 63 8.07 -10.02 -15.76
C GLU A 63 8.43 -9.25 -14.48
N GLN A 64 8.00 -9.73 -13.32
CA GLN A 64 8.38 -9.16 -12.02
C GLN A 64 9.66 -9.78 -11.45
N GLY A 65 10.22 -10.80 -12.12
CA GLY A 65 11.43 -11.49 -11.71
C GLY A 65 12.72 -10.75 -12.05
N PHE A 66 13.83 -11.36 -11.70
CA PHE A 66 15.18 -10.93 -12.06
C PHE A 66 15.49 -9.46 -11.71
N ASN A 67 15.08 -9.02 -10.50
CA ASN A 67 15.23 -7.66 -9.98
C ASN A 67 14.46 -6.61 -10.81
N ILE A 68 13.14 -6.62 -10.70
CA ILE A 68 12.26 -5.66 -11.39
C ILE A 68 12.65 -4.19 -11.11
N ALA A 69 13.17 -3.87 -9.92
CA ALA A 69 13.65 -2.54 -9.58
C ALA A 69 14.70 -2.07 -10.58
N ARG A 70 15.70 -2.92 -10.86
CA ARG A 70 16.77 -2.61 -11.80
C ARG A 70 16.27 -2.54 -13.24
N ASN A 71 15.41 -3.48 -13.63
CA ASN A 71 14.82 -3.49 -14.97
C ASN A 71 14.04 -2.20 -15.25
N ALA A 72 13.18 -1.80 -14.31
CA ALA A 72 12.40 -0.57 -14.40
C ALA A 72 13.29 0.68 -14.41
N ALA A 73 14.32 0.74 -13.57
CA ALA A 73 15.27 1.85 -13.54
C ALA A 73 15.98 2.05 -14.88
N LEU A 74 16.41 0.97 -15.53
CA LEU A 74 17.03 1.02 -16.86
C LEU A 74 16.04 1.48 -17.93
N LEU A 75 14.78 1.00 -17.90
CA LEU A 75 13.70 1.44 -18.79
C LEU A 75 13.33 2.91 -18.57
N ALA A 76 13.42 3.37 -17.31
CA ALA A 76 13.20 4.77 -16.96
C ALA A 76 14.30 5.71 -17.43
N GLY A 77 15.46 5.19 -17.85
CA GLY A 77 16.62 5.99 -18.18
C GLY A 77 17.35 6.56 -16.97
N ILE A 78 17.17 5.97 -15.80
CA ILE A 78 17.97 6.28 -14.61
C ILE A 78 19.45 6.03 -14.91
N PRO A 79 20.37 6.89 -14.47
CA PRO A 79 21.80 6.72 -14.71
C PRO A 79 22.31 5.34 -14.28
N LYS A 80 23.20 4.75 -15.06
CA LYS A 80 23.64 3.36 -14.85
C LYS A 80 24.39 3.10 -13.55
N GLN A 81 24.98 4.14 -12.99
CA GLN A 81 25.68 4.10 -11.69
C GLN A 81 24.73 4.02 -10.49
N VAL A 82 23.48 4.42 -10.65
CA VAL A 82 22.47 4.28 -9.60
C VAL A 82 22.13 2.81 -9.42
N GLY A 83 22.22 2.30 -8.19
CA GLY A 83 21.80 0.95 -7.84
C GLY A 83 20.29 0.77 -7.87
N ALA A 84 19.83 -0.48 -7.77
CA ALA A 84 18.43 -0.78 -7.54
C ALA A 84 18.26 -2.18 -6.94
N VAL A 85 17.37 -2.33 -5.97
CA VAL A 85 17.06 -3.60 -5.31
C VAL A 85 15.56 -3.83 -5.18
N THR A 86 15.13 -5.06 -5.44
CA THR A 86 13.74 -5.48 -5.20
C THR A 86 13.59 -5.99 -3.78
N VAL A 87 12.65 -5.39 -3.04
CA VAL A 87 12.38 -5.68 -1.63
C VAL A 87 11.13 -6.55 -1.51
N ASN A 88 11.19 -7.61 -0.71
CA ASN A 88 10.04 -8.46 -0.41
C ASN A 88 9.79 -8.58 1.10
N ARG A 89 8.72 -7.97 1.54
CA ARG A 89 8.03 -8.21 2.82
C ARG A 89 6.55 -8.46 2.56
N LEU A 90 6.25 -9.29 1.57
CA LEU A 90 4.88 -9.53 1.11
C LEU A 90 4.11 -8.18 0.95
N CYS A 91 2.88 -8.09 1.41
CA CYS A 91 2.06 -6.88 1.26
C CYS A 91 2.75 -5.58 1.73
N GLY A 92 3.68 -5.67 2.68
CA GLY A 92 4.41 -4.53 3.24
C GLY A 92 5.68 -4.10 2.49
N SER A 93 5.92 -4.64 1.28
CA SER A 93 7.20 -4.49 0.56
C SER A 93 7.61 -3.05 0.29
N SER A 94 6.75 -2.22 -0.27
CA SER A 94 7.09 -0.81 -0.53
C SER A 94 7.20 0.05 0.74
N MET A 95 6.47 -0.27 1.80
CA MET A 95 6.68 0.37 3.09
C MET A 95 8.00 -0.08 3.74
N GLN A 96 8.42 -1.33 3.53
CA GLN A 96 9.75 -1.80 3.91
C GLN A 96 10.84 -1.06 3.13
N ALA A 97 10.65 -0.84 1.82
CA ALA A 97 11.55 -0.03 1.00
C ALA A 97 11.72 1.39 1.58
N LEU A 98 10.64 2.03 2.02
CA LEU A 98 10.70 3.31 2.74
C LEU A 98 11.51 3.20 4.05
N HIS A 99 11.28 2.13 4.83
CA HIS A 99 12.03 1.90 6.07
C HIS A 99 13.52 1.69 5.83
N ASP A 100 13.90 1.01 4.75
CA ASP A 100 15.30 0.73 4.43
C ASP A 100 16.01 2.00 3.95
N ALA A 101 15.40 2.77 3.04
CA ALA A 101 15.92 4.08 2.63
C ALA A 101 16.06 5.05 3.83
N SER A 102 15.04 5.06 4.71
CA SER A 102 15.10 5.90 5.91
C SER A 102 16.28 5.54 6.81
N ARG A 103 16.55 4.24 7.00
CA ARG A 103 17.71 3.79 7.79
C ARG A 103 19.04 4.14 7.12
N ALA A 104 19.14 3.94 5.79
CA ALA A 104 20.32 4.32 5.03
C ALA A 104 20.65 5.81 5.21
N ILE A 105 19.67 6.70 5.06
CA ILE A 105 19.81 8.14 5.29
C ILE A 105 20.25 8.44 6.74
N GLN A 106 19.58 7.82 7.72
CA GLN A 106 19.86 8.05 9.15
C GLN A 106 21.30 7.70 9.56
N VAL A 107 21.87 6.64 8.95
CA VAL A 107 23.25 6.23 9.23
C VAL A 107 24.30 6.90 8.31
N GLY A 108 23.84 7.65 7.30
CA GLY A 108 24.73 8.37 6.38
C GLY A 108 25.21 7.55 5.19
N ASP A 109 24.51 6.50 4.82
CA ASP A 109 24.79 5.61 3.67
C ASP A 109 24.17 6.12 2.36
N GLY A 110 23.92 7.40 2.28
CA GLY A 110 23.35 8.13 1.16
C GLY A 110 22.37 9.20 1.62
N ASP A 111 21.99 10.08 0.71
CA ASP A 111 21.10 11.21 1.00
C ASP A 111 19.81 11.21 0.17
N ILE A 112 19.77 10.57 -0.99
CA ILE A 112 18.63 10.61 -1.93
C ILE A 112 18.30 9.21 -2.40
N PHE A 113 17.04 8.81 -2.23
CA PHE A 113 16.53 7.50 -2.65
C PHE A 113 15.19 7.66 -3.38
N ILE A 114 14.98 6.84 -4.41
CA ILE A 114 13.63 6.58 -4.93
C ILE A 114 13.16 5.28 -4.30
N ILE A 115 12.01 5.33 -3.63
CA ILE A 115 11.36 4.13 -3.13
C ILE A 115 10.01 3.94 -3.79
N GLY A 116 9.52 2.74 -3.80
CA GLY A 116 8.19 2.45 -4.31
C GLY A 116 7.89 0.96 -4.34
N GLY A 117 7.01 0.60 -5.23
CA GLY A 117 6.70 -0.79 -5.48
C GLY A 117 5.61 -0.98 -6.51
N VAL A 118 5.49 -2.21 -6.96
CA VAL A 118 4.56 -2.63 -8.00
C VAL A 118 4.04 -4.02 -7.69
N GLU A 119 2.83 -4.29 -8.13
CA GLU A 119 2.34 -5.63 -8.35
C GLU A 119 1.43 -5.64 -9.56
N HIS A 120 1.61 -6.61 -10.45
CA HIS A 120 0.72 -6.89 -11.56
C HIS A 120 0.08 -8.26 -11.36
N MET A 121 -1.03 -8.29 -10.63
CA MET A 121 -1.67 -9.56 -10.24
C MET A 121 -2.44 -10.21 -11.41
N GLY A 122 -2.63 -9.44 -12.48
CA GLY A 122 -3.21 -9.95 -13.73
C GLY A 122 -2.24 -10.81 -14.54
N HIS A 123 -0.96 -10.42 -14.62
CA HIS A 123 0.07 -11.15 -15.34
C HIS A 123 0.78 -12.19 -14.45
N VAL A 124 0.98 -11.85 -13.18
CA VAL A 124 1.70 -12.69 -12.23
C VAL A 124 0.77 -13.02 -11.05
N PRO A 125 0.04 -14.15 -11.13
CA PRO A 125 -0.89 -14.55 -10.07
C PRO A 125 -0.18 -14.70 -8.72
N MET A 126 -0.86 -14.30 -7.65
CA MET A 126 -0.34 -14.25 -6.28
C MET A 126 0.25 -15.59 -5.77
N SER A 127 -0.20 -16.73 -6.33
CA SER A 127 0.28 -18.06 -5.97
C SER A 127 1.27 -18.67 -6.97
N HIS A 128 1.69 -17.89 -8.00
CA HIS A 128 2.57 -18.42 -9.04
C HIS A 128 3.95 -18.80 -8.47
N GLY A 129 4.33 -20.06 -8.61
CA GLY A 129 5.63 -20.57 -8.17
C GLY A 129 5.81 -20.62 -6.64
N VAL A 130 4.74 -20.45 -5.85
CA VAL A 130 4.82 -20.58 -4.39
C VAL A 130 4.86 -22.04 -3.99
N ASP A 131 5.95 -22.45 -3.35
CA ASP A 131 6.15 -23.80 -2.79
C ASP A 131 6.57 -23.66 -1.32
N PHE A 132 5.63 -23.90 -0.41
CA PHE A 132 5.92 -23.85 1.02
C PHE A 132 6.65 -25.10 1.49
N HIS A 133 7.69 -24.92 2.31
CA HIS A 133 8.40 -26.02 2.92
C HIS A 133 7.45 -26.94 3.70
N PRO A 134 7.42 -28.27 3.44
CA PRO A 134 6.47 -29.18 4.08
C PRO A 134 6.53 -29.18 5.61
N GLY A 135 7.70 -28.91 6.18
CA GLY A 135 7.92 -28.83 7.63
C GLY A 135 7.18 -27.66 8.31
N MET A 136 6.74 -26.65 7.56
CA MET A 136 5.95 -25.53 8.13
C MET A 136 4.67 -26.02 8.80
N ALA A 137 4.06 -27.10 8.30
CA ALA A 137 2.84 -27.67 8.89
C ALA A 137 3.01 -28.18 10.34
N LYS A 138 4.25 -28.30 10.83
CA LYS A 138 4.54 -28.64 12.24
C LYS A 138 4.39 -27.43 13.19
N SER A 139 4.54 -26.22 12.67
CA SER A 139 4.60 -24.99 13.47
C SER A 139 3.49 -24.00 13.14
N VAL A 140 2.95 -24.06 11.91
CA VAL A 140 1.95 -23.11 11.41
C VAL A 140 0.83 -23.88 10.73
N ALA A 141 -0.41 -23.52 11.01
CA ALA A 141 -1.55 -24.13 10.34
C ALA A 141 -1.46 -23.89 8.82
N LYS A 142 -1.68 -24.92 8.01
CA LYS A 142 -1.62 -24.86 6.53
C LYS A 142 -2.52 -23.72 5.96
N ALA A 143 -3.65 -23.50 6.61
CA ALA A 143 -4.59 -22.41 6.27
C ALA A 143 -3.98 -21.00 6.42
N SER A 144 -2.90 -20.83 7.18
CA SER A 144 -2.21 -19.54 7.34
C SER A 144 -1.60 -19.00 6.03
N GLY A 145 -1.39 -19.86 5.04
CA GLY A 145 -1.02 -19.47 3.68
C GLY A 145 -2.19 -18.95 2.83
N MET A 146 -3.42 -19.05 3.35
CA MET A 146 -4.66 -18.63 2.67
C MET A 146 -5.25 -17.42 3.39
N MET A 147 -4.85 -16.20 2.99
CA MET A 147 -5.18 -14.95 3.69
C MET A 147 -6.67 -14.78 4.00
N GLY A 148 -7.55 -15.21 3.11
CA GLY A 148 -9.00 -15.14 3.36
C GLY A 148 -9.47 -16.04 4.52
N LEU A 149 -8.85 -17.22 4.71
CA LEU A 149 -9.16 -18.06 5.89
C LEU A 149 -8.63 -17.45 7.19
N THR A 150 -7.50 -16.75 7.14
CA THR A 150 -7.00 -16.02 8.32
C THR A 150 -7.91 -14.83 8.66
N ALA A 151 -8.51 -14.19 7.66
CA ALA A 151 -9.52 -13.13 7.87
C ALA A 151 -10.81 -13.68 8.48
N GLU A 152 -11.30 -14.85 8.02
CA GLU A 152 -12.42 -15.56 8.65
C GLU A 152 -12.14 -15.87 10.12
N MET A 153 -10.95 -16.40 10.42
CA MET A 153 -10.54 -16.71 11.80
C MET A 153 -10.53 -15.46 12.67
N LEU A 154 -9.91 -14.38 12.21
CA LEU A 154 -9.81 -13.13 12.95
C LEU A 154 -11.20 -12.50 13.19
N GLY A 155 -12.06 -12.50 12.18
CA GLY A 155 -13.44 -12.02 12.27
C GLY A 155 -14.24 -12.81 13.31
N LYS A 156 -14.11 -14.15 13.33
CA LYS A 156 -14.75 -15.02 14.34
C LYS A 156 -14.25 -14.74 15.76
N LEU A 157 -12.94 -14.60 15.95
CA LEU A 157 -12.34 -14.31 17.26
C LEU A 157 -12.83 -12.98 17.86
N HIS A 158 -13.09 -11.99 17.01
CA HIS A 158 -13.55 -10.66 17.43
C HIS A 158 -15.07 -10.46 17.33
N GLY A 159 -15.82 -11.49 16.92
CA GLY A 159 -17.28 -11.44 16.79
C GLY A 159 -17.77 -10.48 15.71
N ILE A 160 -16.99 -10.31 14.62
CA ILE A 160 -17.35 -9.42 13.51
C ILE A 160 -18.43 -10.07 12.65
N SER A 161 -19.60 -9.43 12.59
CA SER A 161 -20.71 -9.93 11.78
C SER A 161 -20.51 -9.67 10.28
N ARG A 162 -21.26 -10.41 9.47
CA ARG A 162 -21.32 -10.18 8.01
C ARG A 162 -21.82 -8.76 7.69
N GLN A 163 -22.85 -8.29 8.39
CA GLN A 163 -23.40 -6.96 8.18
C GLN A 163 -22.35 -5.87 8.44
N GLN A 164 -21.57 -5.95 9.51
CA GLN A 164 -20.48 -5.00 9.79
C GLN A 164 -19.43 -4.98 8.67
N GLN A 165 -19.13 -6.15 8.09
CA GLN A 165 -18.20 -6.25 6.97
C GLN A 165 -18.76 -5.57 5.72
N ASP A 166 -20.05 -5.79 5.41
CA ASP A 166 -20.72 -5.17 4.25
C ASP A 166 -20.82 -3.65 4.41
N GLU A 167 -21.16 -3.16 5.61
CA GLU A 167 -21.18 -1.73 5.93
C GLU A 167 -19.80 -1.07 5.75
N PHE A 168 -18.75 -1.73 6.23
CA PHE A 168 -17.37 -1.26 6.07
C PHE A 168 -16.95 -1.19 4.59
N ALA A 169 -17.29 -2.21 3.82
CA ALA A 169 -16.97 -2.27 2.38
C ALA A 169 -17.76 -1.22 1.57
N ALA A 170 -19.06 -1.07 1.83
CA ALA A 170 -19.88 -0.03 1.22
C ALA A 170 -19.35 1.39 1.52
N ARG A 171 -18.90 1.62 2.77
CA ARG A 171 -18.25 2.86 3.19
C ARG A 171 -16.98 3.12 2.38
N SER A 172 -16.12 2.11 2.20
CA SER A 172 -14.88 2.24 1.42
C SER A 172 -15.17 2.69 -0.01
N HIS A 173 -16.10 2.04 -0.71
CA HIS A 173 -16.49 2.41 -2.07
C HIS A 173 -17.11 3.81 -2.16
N ARG A 174 -18.01 4.16 -1.25
CA ARG A 174 -18.64 5.49 -1.21
C ARG A 174 -17.60 6.60 -1.04
N ARG A 175 -16.63 6.40 -0.14
CA ARG A 175 -15.55 7.37 0.12
C ARG A 175 -14.59 7.49 -1.07
N ALA A 176 -14.19 6.37 -1.66
CA ALA A 176 -13.31 6.37 -2.83
C ALA A 176 -13.98 7.04 -4.04
N HIS A 177 -15.26 6.80 -4.25
CA HIS A 177 -16.03 7.47 -5.29
C HIS A 177 -16.13 8.98 -5.05
N ALA A 178 -16.48 9.41 -3.84
CA ALA A 178 -16.54 10.83 -3.49
C ALA A 178 -15.18 11.51 -3.69
N ALA A 179 -14.09 10.89 -3.23
CA ALA A 179 -12.74 11.40 -3.42
C ALA A 179 -12.36 11.53 -4.91
N THR A 180 -12.80 10.61 -5.75
CA THR A 180 -12.58 10.67 -7.21
C THR A 180 -13.34 11.85 -7.83
N VAL A 181 -14.63 11.96 -7.53
CA VAL A 181 -15.49 13.04 -8.08
C VAL A 181 -15.03 14.42 -7.62
N GLU A 182 -14.56 14.55 -6.39
CA GLU A 182 -14.02 15.79 -5.83
C GLU A 182 -12.57 16.08 -6.25
N GLY A 183 -11.93 15.20 -7.03
CA GLY A 183 -10.57 15.39 -7.54
C GLY A 183 -9.47 15.24 -6.49
N ARG A 184 -9.74 14.63 -5.32
CA ARG A 184 -8.78 14.49 -4.23
C ARG A 184 -7.57 13.63 -4.60
N PHE A 185 -7.72 12.70 -5.56
CA PHE A 185 -6.63 11.86 -6.06
C PHE A 185 -5.77 12.53 -7.15
N ALA A 186 -6.15 13.71 -7.64
CA ALA A 186 -5.45 14.37 -8.76
C ALA A 186 -3.98 14.70 -8.45
N LYS A 187 -3.62 14.91 -7.18
CA LYS A 187 -2.24 15.20 -6.77
C LYS A 187 -1.34 13.96 -6.72
N GLU A 188 -1.94 12.76 -6.59
CA GLU A 188 -1.20 11.52 -6.42
C GLU A 188 -1.20 10.63 -7.66
N ILE A 189 -2.25 10.67 -8.47
CA ILE A 189 -2.34 9.84 -9.68
C ILE A 189 -1.56 10.47 -10.83
N VAL A 190 -0.64 9.70 -11.39
CA VAL A 190 0.00 9.99 -12.67
C VAL A 190 -0.61 9.06 -13.70
N GLY A 191 -1.45 9.61 -14.56
CA GLY A 191 -2.15 8.85 -15.58
C GLY A 191 -1.20 8.23 -16.61
N LEU A 192 -1.65 7.15 -17.22
CA LEU A 192 -0.91 6.47 -18.28
C LEU A 192 -1.87 5.78 -19.27
N GLU A 193 -1.33 5.44 -20.44
CA GLU A 193 -2.08 4.65 -21.42
C GLU A 193 -2.28 3.21 -20.96
N GLY A 194 -3.50 2.74 -21.10
CA GLY A 194 -3.91 1.35 -20.94
C GLY A 194 -4.83 0.95 -22.10
N HIS A 195 -5.70 -0.03 -21.87
CA HIS A 195 -6.61 -0.54 -22.90
C HIS A 195 -8.03 -0.66 -22.33
N ASP A 196 -9.00 -0.12 -23.04
CA ASP A 196 -10.41 -0.26 -22.74
C ASP A 196 -10.94 -1.68 -23.02
N ALA A 197 -12.21 -1.94 -22.72
CA ALA A 197 -12.81 -3.25 -22.91
C ALA A 197 -12.78 -3.75 -24.39
N SER A 198 -12.72 -2.84 -25.36
CA SER A 198 -12.62 -3.17 -26.78
C SER A 198 -11.20 -3.53 -27.23
N GLY A 199 -10.20 -3.23 -26.41
CA GLY A 199 -8.77 -3.36 -26.74
C GLY A 199 -8.15 -2.09 -27.33
N ALA A 200 -8.92 -1.01 -27.46
CA ALA A 200 -8.39 0.27 -27.90
C ALA A 200 -7.55 0.93 -26.80
N ARG A 201 -6.54 1.70 -27.21
CA ARG A 201 -5.77 2.50 -26.26
C ARG A 201 -6.65 3.57 -25.64
N PHE A 202 -6.53 3.72 -24.32
CA PHE A 202 -7.25 4.71 -23.53
C PHE A 202 -6.34 5.25 -22.44
N PHE A 203 -6.39 6.55 -22.21
CA PHE A 203 -5.63 7.19 -21.12
C PHE A 203 -6.42 7.08 -19.82
N TYR A 204 -5.81 6.44 -18.83
CA TYR A 204 -6.38 6.28 -17.49
C TYR A 204 -5.72 7.23 -16.50
N ASP A 205 -6.51 8.05 -15.84
CA ASP A 205 -6.15 8.96 -14.75
C ASP A 205 -7.06 8.78 -13.52
N TYR A 206 -7.76 7.65 -13.45
CA TYR A 206 -8.68 7.27 -12.37
C TYR A 206 -8.56 5.79 -12.01
N ASP A 207 -8.94 5.45 -10.78
CA ASP A 207 -8.93 4.08 -10.29
C ASP A 207 -10.12 3.28 -10.86
N GLU A 208 -9.84 2.29 -11.69
CA GLU A 208 -10.85 1.45 -12.37
C GLU A 208 -11.60 0.52 -11.41
N VAL A 209 -11.03 0.28 -10.23
CA VAL A 209 -11.52 -0.73 -9.27
C VAL A 209 -12.77 -0.27 -8.52
N ILE A 210 -12.97 1.05 -8.37
CA ILE A 210 -14.07 1.64 -7.61
C ILE A 210 -15.43 1.24 -8.22
N ARG A 211 -16.39 0.89 -7.36
CA ARG A 211 -17.77 0.52 -7.73
C ARG A 211 -18.74 1.45 -7.02
N PRO A 212 -19.15 2.55 -7.66
CA PRO A 212 -20.00 3.58 -7.03
C PRO A 212 -21.36 3.06 -6.59
N GLU A 213 -21.89 2.04 -7.28
CA GLU A 213 -23.17 1.41 -7.03
C GLU A 213 -23.20 0.44 -5.85
N THR A 214 -22.07 0.24 -5.18
CA THR A 214 -21.97 -0.70 -4.06
C THR A 214 -22.77 -0.24 -2.85
N THR A 215 -23.73 -1.05 -2.41
CA THR A 215 -24.55 -0.84 -1.20
C THR A 215 -24.47 -2.05 -0.28
N VAL A 216 -24.92 -1.90 0.96
CA VAL A 216 -25.00 -3.03 1.92
C VAL A 216 -25.94 -4.11 1.39
N GLU A 217 -27.05 -3.72 0.76
CA GLU A 217 -28.02 -4.65 0.18
C GLU A 217 -27.42 -5.48 -0.95
N THR A 218 -26.66 -4.85 -1.87
CA THR A 218 -26.01 -5.59 -2.95
C THR A 218 -24.91 -6.50 -2.44
N LEU A 219 -24.13 -6.07 -1.44
CA LEU A 219 -23.11 -6.88 -0.81
C LEU A 219 -23.68 -8.08 -0.06
N SER A 220 -24.81 -7.92 0.62
CA SER A 220 -25.45 -8.99 1.39
C SER A 220 -25.84 -10.21 0.54
N GLN A 221 -26.04 -10.04 -0.78
CA GLN A 221 -26.35 -11.12 -1.73
C GLN A 221 -25.12 -11.95 -2.12
N LEU A 222 -23.91 -11.50 -1.80
CA LEU A 222 -22.69 -12.22 -2.17
C LEU A 222 -22.48 -13.43 -1.25
N ARG A 223 -22.00 -14.52 -1.84
CA ARG A 223 -21.65 -15.73 -1.08
C ARG A 223 -20.25 -15.62 -0.49
N PRO A 224 -20.02 -16.25 0.69
CA PRO A 224 -18.66 -16.40 1.22
C PRO A 224 -17.74 -17.11 0.22
N VAL A 225 -16.47 -16.64 0.13
CA VAL A 225 -15.52 -17.13 -0.88
C VAL A 225 -14.54 -18.17 -0.32
N PHE A 226 -14.15 -18.01 0.96
CA PHE A 226 -13.07 -18.80 1.55
C PHE A 226 -13.57 -19.98 2.39
N ASP A 227 -14.67 -19.82 3.11
CA ASP A 227 -15.39 -20.87 3.82
C ASP A 227 -16.86 -20.84 3.35
N PRO A 228 -17.23 -21.63 2.34
CA PRO A 228 -18.58 -21.58 1.74
C PRO A 228 -19.72 -21.99 2.68
N ILE A 229 -19.40 -22.70 3.79
CA ILE A 229 -20.41 -23.24 4.72
C ILE A 229 -20.61 -22.31 5.91
N ASN A 230 -19.50 -21.89 6.55
CA ASN A 230 -19.55 -21.15 7.82
C ASN A 230 -18.88 -19.78 7.73
N GLY A 231 -18.42 -19.36 6.56
CA GLY A 231 -17.72 -18.12 6.36
C GLY A 231 -18.63 -16.91 6.24
N THR A 232 -18.00 -15.74 6.34
CA THR A 232 -18.64 -14.43 6.22
C THR A 232 -17.92 -13.51 5.22
N VAL A 233 -16.67 -13.83 4.89
CA VAL A 233 -15.84 -13.03 4.00
C VAL A 233 -16.22 -13.27 2.54
N THR A 234 -16.57 -12.20 1.83
CA THR A 234 -16.98 -12.26 0.43
C THR A 234 -16.00 -11.55 -0.48
N ALA A 235 -16.18 -11.69 -1.78
CA ALA A 235 -15.41 -10.91 -2.75
C ALA A 235 -15.64 -9.39 -2.60
N GLY A 236 -16.82 -8.98 -2.14
CA GLY A 236 -17.16 -7.57 -1.92
C GLY A 236 -16.61 -6.98 -0.62
N THR A 237 -16.28 -7.82 0.37
CA THR A 237 -15.68 -7.41 1.65
C THR A 237 -14.18 -7.67 1.73
N SER A 238 -13.58 -8.03 0.59
CA SER A 238 -12.14 -8.24 0.41
C SER A 238 -11.57 -7.19 -0.52
N SER A 239 -10.29 -6.86 -0.35
CA SER A 239 -9.57 -6.01 -1.30
C SER A 239 -9.57 -6.64 -2.69
N ALA A 240 -9.75 -5.82 -3.72
CA ALA A 240 -9.73 -6.31 -5.09
C ALA A 240 -8.30 -6.69 -5.53
N LEU A 241 -8.18 -7.80 -6.26
CA LEU A 241 -6.97 -8.12 -7.01
C LEU A 241 -6.76 -7.05 -8.08
N SER A 242 -5.61 -6.42 -8.08
CA SER A 242 -5.38 -5.23 -8.90
C SER A 242 -3.93 -5.08 -9.32
N ASP A 243 -3.72 -4.24 -10.32
CA ASP A 243 -2.44 -3.93 -10.92
C ASP A 243 -2.14 -2.46 -10.66
N GLY A 244 -0.90 -2.14 -10.25
CA GLY A 244 -0.53 -0.76 -10.00
C GLY A 244 0.83 -0.61 -9.35
N ALA A 245 1.34 0.62 -9.38
CA ALA A 245 2.61 1.01 -8.80
C ALA A 245 2.47 2.31 -7.99
N ALA A 246 3.38 2.53 -7.04
CA ALA A 246 3.51 3.79 -6.32
C ALA A 246 5.00 4.09 -6.08
N ALA A 247 5.35 5.37 -6.03
CA ALA A 247 6.72 5.84 -5.88
C ALA A 247 6.80 7.05 -4.94
N MET A 248 7.92 7.18 -4.24
CA MET A 248 8.25 8.33 -3.41
C MET A 248 9.71 8.76 -3.62
N LEU A 249 9.94 10.05 -3.56
CA LEU A 249 11.27 10.65 -3.45
C LEU A 249 11.56 10.92 -1.97
N VAL A 250 12.55 10.24 -1.44
CA VAL A 250 12.95 10.27 -0.03
C VAL A 250 14.37 10.79 0.09
N MET A 251 14.61 11.73 0.98
CA MET A 251 15.97 12.26 1.18
C MET A 251 16.23 12.76 2.58
N SER A 252 17.50 13.11 2.85
CA SER A 252 17.82 13.84 4.09
C SER A 252 17.25 15.26 4.03
N ALA A 253 16.80 15.78 5.18
CA ALA A 253 16.26 17.14 5.26
C ALA A 253 17.28 18.20 4.80
N ASP A 254 18.56 18.00 5.10
CA ASP A 254 19.64 18.89 4.67
C ASP A 254 19.79 18.90 3.14
N ARG A 255 19.63 17.73 2.51
CA ARG A 255 19.71 17.64 1.05
C ARG A 255 18.50 18.26 0.37
N ALA A 256 17.29 18.05 0.88
CA ALA A 256 16.08 18.70 0.39
C ALA A 256 16.24 20.23 0.42
N LYS A 257 16.73 20.77 1.55
CA LYS A 257 17.00 22.21 1.69
C LYS A 257 18.04 22.70 0.69
N ALA A 258 19.14 21.96 0.50
CA ALA A 258 20.22 22.33 -0.42
C ALA A 258 19.74 22.38 -1.89
N LEU A 259 18.81 21.52 -2.27
CA LEU A 259 18.20 21.48 -3.61
C LEU A 259 17.02 22.46 -3.78
N GLY A 260 16.63 23.18 -2.72
CA GLY A 260 15.44 24.05 -2.74
C GLY A 260 14.13 23.28 -2.90
N LEU A 261 14.11 22.01 -2.48
CA LEU A 261 12.91 21.17 -2.52
C LEU A 261 12.17 21.28 -1.18
N THR A 262 10.84 21.39 -1.26
CA THR A 262 9.99 21.51 -0.06
C THR A 262 9.60 20.13 0.44
N PRO A 263 10.00 19.73 1.66
CA PRO A 263 9.53 18.49 2.26
C PRO A 263 8.01 18.54 2.51
N ARG A 264 7.34 17.43 2.25
CA ARG A 264 5.90 17.24 2.53
C ARG A 264 5.67 16.68 3.94
N ALA A 265 6.51 15.73 4.33
CA ALA A 265 6.47 15.11 5.65
C ALA A 265 7.84 14.55 6.04
N LYS A 266 8.03 14.40 7.35
CA LYS A 266 9.14 13.70 7.97
C LYS A 266 8.71 12.29 8.38
N VAL A 267 9.59 11.30 8.23
CA VAL A 267 9.42 9.97 8.80
C VAL A 267 9.76 10.02 10.29
N ARG A 268 8.74 10.08 11.14
CA ARG A 268 8.90 10.25 12.60
C ARG A 268 9.29 8.95 13.29
N ALA A 269 8.65 7.84 12.94
CA ALA A 269 8.97 6.52 13.47
C ALA A 269 8.49 5.40 12.52
N MET A 270 9.15 4.27 12.64
CA MET A 270 8.91 3.09 11.83
C MET A 270 8.91 1.83 12.70
N ALA A 271 8.02 0.88 12.44
CA ALA A 271 8.02 -0.40 13.13
C ALA A 271 7.52 -1.55 12.25
N VAL A 272 8.06 -2.72 12.54
CA VAL A 272 7.55 -4.02 12.09
C VAL A 272 7.29 -4.86 13.32
N ALA A 273 6.21 -5.62 13.33
CA ALA A 273 5.87 -6.58 14.39
C ALA A 273 5.43 -7.90 13.78
N GLY A 274 5.72 -9.01 14.46
CA GLY A 274 5.14 -10.31 14.17
C GLY A 274 3.88 -10.55 14.98
N CYS A 275 2.98 -11.40 14.47
CA CYS A 275 1.83 -11.94 15.17
C CYS A 275 1.60 -13.39 14.71
N ASP A 276 0.60 -14.08 15.28
CA ASP A 276 0.26 -15.42 14.82
C ASP A 276 -0.14 -15.42 13.33
N ALA A 277 0.47 -16.31 12.56
CA ALA A 277 0.21 -16.44 11.14
C ALA A 277 -1.25 -16.80 10.81
N ALA A 278 -1.95 -17.49 11.72
CA ALA A 278 -3.36 -17.85 11.56
C ALA A 278 -4.31 -16.64 11.64
N ILE A 279 -3.84 -15.54 12.21
CA ILE A 279 -4.56 -14.26 12.33
C ILE A 279 -3.70 -13.10 11.80
N MET A 280 -3.00 -13.32 10.69
CA MET A 280 -2.05 -12.35 10.12
C MET A 280 -2.63 -10.93 10.00
N GLY A 281 -3.93 -10.83 9.78
CA GLY A 281 -4.66 -9.57 9.67
C GLY A 281 -4.58 -8.67 10.91
N TYR A 282 -4.19 -9.21 12.06
CA TYR A 282 -4.00 -8.45 13.31
C TYR A 282 -2.68 -7.67 13.38
N GLY A 283 -1.74 -7.96 12.47
CA GLY A 283 -0.41 -7.33 12.41
C GLY A 283 -0.36 -5.80 12.54
N PRO A 284 -1.32 -5.02 12.01
CA PRO A 284 -1.37 -3.56 12.16
C PRO A 284 -1.37 -3.11 13.62
N VAL A 285 -2.04 -3.82 14.53
CA VAL A 285 -2.16 -3.43 15.94
C VAL A 285 -0.80 -3.39 16.62
N PRO A 286 -0.04 -4.50 16.74
CA PRO A 286 1.27 -4.47 17.39
C PRO A 286 2.29 -3.61 16.64
N ALA A 287 2.20 -3.50 15.30
CA ALA A 287 3.11 -2.65 14.53
C ALA A 287 2.87 -1.16 14.82
N THR A 288 1.61 -0.71 14.84
CA THR A 288 1.24 0.67 15.16
C THR A 288 1.61 1.02 16.60
N GLN A 289 1.26 0.19 17.58
CA GLN A 289 1.63 0.40 18.98
C GLN A 289 3.15 0.52 19.16
N LYS A 290 3.91 -0.32 18.46
CA LYS A 290 5.38 -0.26 18.50
C LYS A 290 5.94 1.00 17.84
N ALA A 291 5.35 1.46 16.73
CA ALA A 291 5.75 2.70 16.05
C ALA A 291 5.47 3.92 16.93
N LEU A 292 4.27 4.00 17.51
CA LEU A 292 3.89 5.08 18.43
C LEU A 292 4.79 5.13 19.66
N LYS A 293 5.07 3.97 20.27
CA LYS A 293 6.02 3.90 21.40
C LYS A 293 7.40 4.45 21.04
N ARG A 294 7.90 4.16 19.82
CA ARG A 294 9.19 4.69 19.33
C ARG A 294 9.15 6.19 19.08
N ALA A 295 8.01 6.72 18.67
CA ALA A 295 7.78 8.14 18.46
C ALA A 295 7.59 8.93 19.78
N GLY A 296 7.32 8.24 20.90
CA GLY A 296 6.90 8.86 22.15
C GLY A 296 5.45 9.39 22.09
N LEU A 297 4.61 8.77 21.27
CA LEU A 297 3.23 9.18 21.00
C LEU A 297 2.23 8.12 21.48
N THR A 298 0.99 8.56 21.64
CA THR A 298 -0.19 7.73 21.88
C THR A 298 -1.10 7.71 20.67
N ILE A 299 -2.09 6.83 20.64
CA ILE A 299 -3.08 6.76 19.56
C ILE A 299 -3.89 8.07 19.44
N GLY A 300 -4.14 8.75 20.57
CA GLY A 300 -4.89 9.99 20.63
C GLY A 300 -4.19 11.17 19.97
N ASP A 301 -2.85 11.14 19.89
CA ASP A 301 -2.03 12.19 19.28
C ASP A 301 -2.09 12.16 17.73
N ILE A 302 -2.63 11.08 17.15
CA ILE A 302 -2.66 10.91 15.70
C ILE A 302 -3.94 11.49 15.11
N ASP A 303 -3.77 12.34 14.12
CA ASP A 303 -4.85 13.00 13.41
C ASP A 303 -5.52 12.09 12.37
N LEU A 304 -4.71 11.36 11.59
CA LEU A 304 -5.18 10.56 10.46
C LEU A 304 -4.52 9.18 10.40
N PHE A 305 -5.30 8.19 9.94
CA PHE A 305 -4.85 6.81 9.73
C PHE A 305 -5.18 6.33 8.32
N GLU A 306 -4.20 5.76 7.65
CA GLU A 306 -4.39 4.88 6.49
C GLU A 306 -4.10 3.43 6.94
N LEU A 307 -5.16 2.67 7.18
CA LEU A 307 -5.14 1.24 7.48
C LEU A 307 -5.49 0.47 6.21
N ASN A 308 -4.56 -0.32 5.69
CA ASN A 308 -4.82 -1.10 4.49
C ASN A 308 -5.98 -2.10 4.71
N GLU A 309 -7.02 -1.99 3.88
CA GLU A 309 -8.23 -2.81 3.95
C GLU A 309 -8.05 -4.12 3.17
N ALA A 310 -7.19 -5.03 3.65
CA ALA A 310 -7.05 -6.32 2.99
C ALA A 310 -8.38 -7.12 3.02
N PHE A 311 -9.08 -7.07 4.15
CA PHE A 311 -10.43 -7.61 4.35
C PHE A 311 -11.15 -6.75 5.39
N ALA A 312 -12.48 -6.58 5.24
CA ALA A 312 -13.28 -5.92 6.28
C ALA A 312 -13.22 -6.67 7.62
N ALA A 313 -13.28 -8.02 7.56
CA ALA A 313 -13.15 -8.90 8.73
C ALA A 313 -11.80 -8.77 9.45
N GLN A 314 -10.77 -8.25 8.77
CA GLN A 314 -9.46 -7.97 9.32
C GLN A 314 -9.34 -6.52 9.82
N SER A 315 -9.88 -5.57 9.07
CA SER A 315 -9.73 -4.14 9.41
C SER A 315 -10.53 -3.75 10.63
N LEU A 316 -11.75 -4.27 10.79
CA LEU A 316 -12.62 -3.99 11.93
C LEU A 316 -12.02 -4.35 13.29
N PRO A 317 -11.42 -5.54 13.49
CA PRO A 317 -10.67 -5.85 14.71
C PRO A 317 -9.52 -4.87 14.98
N CYS A 318 -8.78 -4.47 13.94
CA CYS A 318 -7.68 -3.52 14.10
C CYS A 318 -8.19 -2.13 14.54
N VAL A 319 -9.25 -1.62 13.91
CA VAL A 319 -9.90 -0.36 14.30
C VAL A 319 -10.34 -0.42 15.77
N LYS A 320 -10.95 -1.56 16.18
CA LYS A 320 -11.40 -1.78 17.56
C LYS A 320 -10.25 -1.74 18.55
N ASP A 321 -9.24 -2.57 18.34
CA ASP A 321 -8.17 -2.78 19.31
C ASP A 321 -7.12 -1.65 19.31
N LEU A 322 -7.13 -0.79 18.29
CA LEU A 322 -6.44 0.49 18.29
C LEU A 322 -7.26 1.61 18.96
N GLY A 323 -8.51 1.36 19.38
CA GLY A 323 -9.36 2.38 20.01
C GLY A 323 -9.86 3.46 19.03
N LEU A 324 -10.04 3.11 17.77
CA LEU A 324 -10.44 4.04 16.69
C LEU A 324 -11.93 3.93 16.31
N GLN A 325 -12.74 3.12 17.02
CA GLN A 325 -14.13 2.85 16.64
C GLN A 325 -14.97 4.11 16.59
N ASP A 326 -14.87 4.96 17.61
CA ASP A 326 -15.70 6.15 17.75
C ASP A 326 -15.27 7.30 16.83
N VAL A 327 -14.07 7.21 16.26
CA VAL A 327 -13.47 8.24 15.37
C VAL A 327 -13.16 7.70 13.97
N VAL A 328 -13.66 6.51 13.64
CA VAL A 328 -13.36 5.85 12.37
C VAL A 328 -13.81 6.67 11.15
N ASP A 329 -14.88 7.42 11.29
CA ASP A 329 -15.41 8.25 10.21
C ASP A 329 -14.65 9.57 10.04
N GLU A 330 -13.92 9.99 11.05
CA GLU A 330 -13.20 11.26 11.08
C GLU A 330 -11.70 11.10 10.80
N LYS A 331 -11.14 9.92 11.11
CA LYS A 331 -9.68 9.71 11.10
C LYS A 331 -9.18 8.58 10.20
N VAL A 332 -10.02 7.58 9.85
CA VAL A 332 -9.54 6.35 9.21
C VAL A 332 -10.01 6.24 7.77
N ASN A 333 -9.07 6.14 6.82
CA ASN A 333 -9.33 5.89 5.39
C ASN A 333 -10.38 6.86 4.81
N LEU A 334 -10.17 8.15 4.97
CA LEU A 334 -11.14 9.18 4.59
C LEU A 334 -11.43 9.23 3.09
N ASN A 335 -10.50 8.79 2.25
CA ASN A 335 -10.67 8.66 0.81
C ASN A 335 -10.96 7.21 0.35
N GLY A 336 -11.52 6.37 1.25
CA GLY A 336 -11.67 4.94 0.99
C GLY A 336 -10.35 4.18 1.14
N GLY A 337 -10.39 2.87 0.96
CA GLY A 337 -9.22 2.01 1.12
C GLY A 337 -9.17 0.87 0.11
N ALA A 338 -8.38 -0.16 0.39
CA ALA A 338 -8.04 -1.21 -0.57
C ALA A 338 -9.24 -2.05 -1.06
N ILE A 339 -10.33 -2.11 -0.31
CA ILE A 339 -11.56 -2.78 -0.77
C ILE A 339 -12.07 -2.09 -2.04
N ALA A 340 -12.06 -0.75 -2.06
CA ALA A 340 -12.51 0.05 -3.19
C ALA A 340 -11.41 0.32 -4.22
N LEU A 341 -10.19 0.62 -3.74
CA LEU A 341 -9.06 1.06 -4.59
C LEU A 341 -8.19 -0.09 -5.10
N GLY A 342 -8.32 -1.29 -4.50
CA GLY A 342 -7.45 -2.42 -4.81
C GLY A 342 -6.21 -2.52 -3.94
N HIS A 343 -5.57 -3.70 -4.01
CA HIS A 343 -4.40 -4.05 -3.22
C HIS A 343 -3.32 -4.73 -4.07
N PRO A 344 -2.66 -3.98 -4.97
CA PRO A 344 -1.45 -4.50 -5.63
C PRO A 344 -0.37 -4.64 -4.57
N LEU A 345 -0.02 -5.89 -4.20
CA LEU A 345 0.66 -6.21 -2.93
C LEU A 345 1.93 -5.39 -2.71
N GLY A 346 2.87 -5.45 -3.66
CA GLY A 346 4.15 -4.75 -3.55
C GLY A 346 4.05 -3.23 -3.57
N CYS A 347 2.98 -2.69 -4.16
CA CYS A 347 2.71 -1.26 -4.28
C CYS A 347 2.09 -0.64 -3.01
N SER A 348 1.26 -1.41 -2.29
CA SER A 348 0.27 -0.86 -1.36
C SER A 348 0.84 -0.06 -0.20
N GLY A 349 2.02 -0.41 0.31
CA GLY A 349 2.65 0.37 1.40
C GLY A 349 2.96 1.81 1.00
N ALA A 350 3.52 2.01 -0.19
CA ALA A 350 3.76 3.34 -0.75
C ALA A 350 2.44 4.04 -1.12
N ARG A 351 1.45 3.30 -1.67
CA ARG A 351 0.14 3.84 -2.03
C ARG A 351 -0.59 4.42 -0.82
N ILE A 352 -0.74 3.66 0.28
CA ILE A 352 -1.43 4.17 1.47
C ILE A 352 -0.67 5.34 2.11
N SER A 353 0.66 5.33 2.08
CA SER A 353 1.48 6.44 2.55
C SER A 353 1.28 7.69 1.68
N THR A 354 1.21 7.54 0.36
CA THR A 354 0.94 8.65 -0.58
C THR A 354 -0.42 9.28 -0.31
N THR A 355 -1.48 8.48 -0.20
CA THR A 355 -2.83 8.96 0.12
C THR A 355 -2.87 9.66 1.48
N LEU A 356 -2.19 9.09 2.50
CA LEU A 356 -2.11 9.71 3.83
C LEU A 356 -1.47 11.10 3.78
N LEU A 357 -0.33 11.25 3.09
CA LEU A 357 0.36 12.54 3.00
C LEU A 357 -0.49 13.60 2.30
N ASN A 358 -1.23 13.24 1.24
CA ASN A 358 -2.17 14.14 0.58
C ASN A 358 -3.33 14.54 1.50
N LEU A 359 -3.87 13.59 2.26
CA LEU A 359 -4.91 13.87 3.25
C LEU A 359 -4.41 14.77 4.39
N MET A 360 -3.16 14.56 4.86
CA MET A 360 -2.56 15.40 5.90
C MET A 360 -2.44 16.85 5.43
N GLU A 361 -2.08 17.08 4.17
CA GLU A 361 -2.07 18.43 3.58
C GLU A 361 -3.49 19.01 3.44
N GLU A 362 -4.43 18.23 2.92
CA GLU A 362 -5.82 18.68 2.70
C GLU A 362 -6.53 19.05 4.01
N LYS A 363 -6.29 18.29 5.08
CA LYS A 363 -6.95 18.44 6.38
C LYS A 363 -6.17 19.29 7.37
N ASP A 364 -5.03 19.87 6.97
CA ASP A 364 -4.09 20.56 7.86
C ASP A 364 -3.67 19.71 9.07
N ALA A 365 -3.58 18.39 8.88
CA ALA A 365 -3.22 17.43 9.90
C ALA A 365 -1.70 17.38 10.09
N THR A 366 -1.25 17.21 11.33
CA THR A 366 0.17 17.20 11.70
C THR A 366 0.73 15.80 11.75
N LEU A 367 0.03 14.86 12.37
CA LEU A 367 0.49 13.48 12.58
C LEU A 367 -0.40 12.47 11.87
N GLY A 368 0.22 11.59 11.11
CA GLY A 368 -0.47 10.52 10.40
C GLY A 368 0.23 9.16 10.56
N VAL A 369 -0.55 8.08 10.51
CA VAL A 369 -0.05 6.71 10.55
C VAL A 369 -0.54 5.93 9.34
N ALA A 370 0.41 5.38 8.57
CA ALA A 370 0.11 4.34 7.59
C ALA A 370 0.48 2.98 8.17
N THR A 371 -0.46 2.02 8.12
CA THR A 371 -0.24 0.67 8.68
C THR A 371 -0.94 -0.40 7.85
N MET A 372 -0.36 -1.60 7.84
CA MET A 372 -0.93 -2.72 7.09
C MET A 372 -0.53 -4.08 7.65
N CYS A 373 -1.39 -5.06 7.42
CA CYS A 373 -1.10 -6.46 7.67
C CYS A 373 -0.22 -7.04 6.56
N ILE A 374 0.46 -8.12 6.89
CA ILE A 374 1.38 -8.81 6.00
C ILE A 374 1.16 -10.31 6.17
N GLY A 375 1.05 -11.01 5.06
CA GLY A 375 0.89 -12.45 5.06
C GLY A 375 1.90 -13.18 5.97
N LEU A 376 1.53 -14.35 6.44
CA LEU A 376 2.32 -15.16 7.37
C LEU A 376 2.56 -14.51 8.75
N GLY A 377 1.69 -13.59 9.18
CA GLY A 377 1.68 -13.09 10.55
C GLY A 377 2.66 -11.96 10.83
N GLN A 378 2.59 -10.87 10.07
CA GLN A 378 3.35 -9.66 10.35
C GLN A 378 2.48 -8.41 10.19
N GLY A 379 2.97 -7.28 10.71
CA GLY A 379 2.45 -5.95 10.45
C GLY A 379 3.58 -4.93 10.31
N ILE A 380 3.31 -3.84 9.61
CA ILE A 380 4.24 -2.74 9.42
C ILE A 380 3.50 -1.42 9.58
N ALA A 381 4.16 -0.44 10.21
CA ALA A 381 3.59 0.90 10.42
C ALA A 381 4.66 1.98 10.31
N THR A 382 4.26 3.12 9.75
CA THR A 382 5.07 4.34 9.66
C THR A 382 4.27 5.51 10.23
N VAL A 383 4.88 6.25 11.14
CA VAL A 383 4.37 7.53 11.65
C VAL A 383 5.00 8.64 10.84
N PHE A 384 4.17 9.47 10.23
CA PHE A 384 4.57 10.66 9.50
C PHE A 384 4.21 11.92 10.29
N GLU A 385 5.05 12.93 10.17
CA GLU A 385 4.84 14.29 10.71
C GLU A 385 4.94 15.25 9.54
N ARG A 386 3.87 16.02 9.27
CA ARG A 386 3.85 17.04 8.22
C ARG A 386 4.81 18.19 8.59
N VAL A 387 5.49 18.74 7.60
CA VAL A 387 6.52 19.77 7.77
C VAL A 387 6.03 21.11 7.24
#